data_1a31b2c978d8a7bbfa565bb62abb031d
#
_entry.id   1a31b2c978d8a7bbfa565bb62abb031d
#
_cell.length_a   1.000
_cell.length_b   1.000
_cell.length_c   1.000
_cell.angle_alpha   90.00
_cell.angle_beta   90.00
_cell.angle_gamma   90.00
#
_symmetry.space_group_name_H-M   'P 1'
#
loop_
_entity.id
_entity.type
_entity.pdbx_description
1 polymer ?
#
loop_
_entity_poly.entity_id
_entity_poly.type
_entity_poly.pdbx_seq_one_letter_code
_entity_poly.pdbx_strand_id
1 'polypeptide(L)'
;SHPEVFGESVGHAWYEYPAAMGDAKALHPWDGITQAKYTGPKTGTSTEWKELNEQGKYSWLKTPLWRGKVCEVGPLARYIIVYTKAKQNLLPDMTWAEQMMVDQIEAVSKVLNLAPEVWLPTMVGRTAARALDAQLAGEMARFFFDKLVANINSGDTQVANMEKWDPSSWPKKTRGVGLYEAPRGALSHWVNIENGRISNYQCIVPTTWNACPRDDKAGHGAYELAMMDTRVKVADKPLEIVKAVRSFDPCMACSTHFFNAKGEKLRVVTTDPYLGASVEA
;
A
#
# COMPACT_ATOMS: atom_id res chain seq x y z
N SER A 1 -9.86 9.04 -11.98
CA SER A 1 -8.81 8.01 -11.86
C SER A 1 -8.48 7.47 -13.23
N HIS A 2 -7.21 7.27 -13.51
CA HIS A 2 -6.72 6.74 -14.78
C HIS A 2 -6.13 5.35 -14.51
N PRO A 3 -6.95 4.28 -14.53
CA PRO A 3 -6.49 2.94 -14.18
C PRO A 3 -5.38 2.43 -15.12
N GLU A 4 -5.32 2.93 -16.35
CA GLU A 4 -4.34 2.55 -17.37
C GLU A 4 -2.89 2.93 -17.06
N VAL A 5 -2.65 3.80 -16.05
CA VAL A 5 -1.29 4.25 -15.71
C VAL A 5 -0.60 3.37 -14.66
N PHE A 6 -1.26 2.32 -14.18
CA PHE A 6 -0.69 1.36 -13.24
C PHE A 6 0.15 0.31 -13.96
N GLY A 7 1.21 -0.11 -13.30
CA GLY A 7 2.03 -1.24 -13.71
C GLY A 7 2.63 -1.95 -12.51
N GLU A 8 3.04 -3.19 -12.67
CA GLU A 8 3.76 -3.96 -11.66
C GLU A 8 5.01 -4.57 -12.30
N SER A 9 6.16 -4.31 -11.71
CA SER A 9 7.44 -4.92 -12.11
C SER A 9 7.75 -6.12 -11.22
N VAL A 10 8.35 -7.16 -11.80
CA VAL A 10 8.84 -8.36 -11.12
C VAL A 10 10.35 -8.51 -11.19
N GLY A 11 11.06 -7.47 -11.66
CA GLY A 11 12.51 -7.51 -11.88
C GLY A 11 13.29 -8.01 -10.66
N HIS A 12 13.02 -7.47 -9.48
CA HIS A 12 13.64 -7.85 -8.21
C HIS A 12 12.74 -8.68 -7.28
N ALA A 13 11.57 -9.09 -7.76
CA ALA A 13 10.64 -9.94 -7.00
C ALA A 13 10.78 -11.41 -7.37
N TRP A 14 10.58 -12.30 -6.39
CA TRP A 14 10.54 -13.77 -6.61
C TRP A 14 9.23 -14.19 -7.27
N TYR A 15 8.90 -13.49 -8.35
CA TYR A 15 7.80 -13.80 -9.25
C TYR A 15 8.30 -13.74 -10.69
N GLU A 16 7.59 -14.40 -11.57
CA GLU A 16 7.76 -14.28 -13.02
C GLU A 16 6.43 -14.06 -13.70
N TYR A 17 6.47 -13.41 -14.84
CA TYR A 17 5.39 -13.41 -15.79
C TYR A 17 5.50 -14.62 -16.72
N PRO A 18 4.41 -15.06 -17.39
CA PRO A 18 4.49 -16.07 -18.42
C PRO A 18 5.58 -15.72 -19.44
N ALA A 19 6.33 -16.73 -19.90
CA ALA A 19 7.51 -16.55 -20.74
C ALA A 19 7.26 -15.70 -22.01
N ALA A 20 6.04 -15.74 -22.56
CA ALA A 20 5.64 -14.92 -23.70
C ALA A 20 5.64 -13.42 -23.42
N MET A 21 5.54 -12.99 -22.15
CA MET A 21 5.49 -11.59 -21.74
C MET A 21 6.84 -11.06 -21.27
N GLY A 22 7.68 -11.94 -20.70
CA GLY A 22 9.00 -11.60 -20.15
C GLY A 22 8.94 -10.74 -18.90
N ASP A 23 9.97 -10.84 -18.05
CA ASP A 23 10.04 -10.12 -16.76
C ASP A 23 10.58 -8.67 -16.89
N ALA A 24 11.07 -8.30 -18.08
CA ALA A 24 11.74 -7.01 -18.29
C ALA A 24 10.79 -5.80 -18.38
N LYS A 25 9.49 -6.02 -18.37
CA LYS A 25 8.47 -4.95 -18.48
C LYS A 25 7.53 -5.03 -17.30
N ALA A 26 7.19 -3.86 -16.77
CA ALA A 26 6.04 -3.75 -15.87
C ALA A 26 4.76 -4.04 -16.67
N LEU A 27 3.92 -4.95 -16.17
CA LEU A 27 2.63 -5.27 -16.77
C LEU A 27 1.50 -4.63 -15.98
N HIS A 28 0.44 -4.30 -16.69
CA HIS A 28 -0.78 -3.81 -16.07
C HIS A 28 -1.43 -4.95 -15.23
N PRO A 29 -1.99 -4.67 -14.02
CA PRO A 29 -2.58 -5.70 -13.16
C PRO A 29 -3.67 -6.55 -13.83
N TRP A 30 -4.39 -6.02 -14.83
CA TRP A 30 -5.35 -6.81 -15.60
C TRP A 30 -4.71 -7.84 -16.53
N ASP A 31 -3.50 -7.60 -16.97
CA ASP A 31 -2.82 -8.40 -18.01
C ASP A 31 -1.74 -9.29 -17.41
N GLY A 32 -1.24 -8.96 -16.22
CA GLY A 32 -0.15 -9.65 -15.56
C GLY A 32 -0.62 -10.79 -14.64
N ILE A 33 -0.59 -12.03 -15.11
CA ILE A 33 -0.71 -13.20 -14.24
C ILE A 33 0.68 -13.57 -13.76
N THR A 34 0.94 -13.44 -12.46
CA THR A 34 2.25 -13.76 -11.89
C THR A 34 2.28 -15.14 -11.26
N GLN A 35 3.41 -15.83 -11.42
CA GLN A 35 3.72 -17.10 -10.76
C GLN A 35 4.87 -16.88 -9.78
N ALA A 36 4.80 -17.53 -8.62
CA ALA A 36 5.89 -17.50 -7.65
C ALA A 36 7.10 -18.28 -8.20
N LYS A 37 8.28 -17.66 -8.15
CA LYS A 37 9.55 -18.26 -8.55
C LYS A 37 10.64 -17.85 -7.59
N TYR A 38 10.83 -18.65 -6.56
CA TYR A 38 11.87 -18.40 -5.59
C TYR A 38 13.26 -18.75 -6.16
N THR A 39 14.15 -17.77 -6.18
CA THR A 39 15.54 -17.90 -6.59
C THR A 39 16.50 -17.36 -5.53
N GLY A 40 16.01 -17.16 -4.32
CA GLY A 40 16.79 -16.66 -3.18
C GLY A 40 17.64 -17.74 -2.52
N PRO A 41 18.30 -17.38 -1.40
CA PRO A 41 19.12 -18.30 -0.62
C PRO A 41 18.32 -19.50 -0.11
N LYS A 42 18.98 -20.65 0.03
CA LYS A 42 18.38 -21.83 0.64
C LYS A 42 18.11 -21.55 2.12
N THR A 43 16.88 -21.82 2.56
CA THR A 43 16.44 -21.53 3.94
C THR A 43 17.08 -22.45 4.96
N GLY A 44 17.36 -21.94 6.15
CA GLY A 44 17.69 -22.71 7.36
C GLY A 44 19.07 -22.48 7.96
N THR A 45 19.91 -21.59 7.41
CA THR A 45 21.24 -21.32 7.98
C THR A 45 21.50 -19.84 8.21
N SER A 46 22.32 -19.49 9.20
CA SER A 46 22.73 -18.11 9.51
C SER A 46 23.54 -17.43 8.40
N THR A 47 23.90 -18.15 7.36
CA THR A 47 24.65 -17.69 6.18
C THR A 47 23.78 -17.18 5.04
N GLU A 48 22.47 -17.38 5.11
CA GLU A 48 21.51 -17.07 4.05
C GLU A 48 21.54 -15.62 3.59
N TRP A 49 21.67 -14.68 4.50
CA TRP A 49 21.70 -13.26 4.18
C TRP A 49 22.97 -12.85 3.41
N LYS A 50 24.08 -13.59 3.57
CA LYS A 50 25.31 -13.34 2.81
C LYS A 50 25.23 -13.81 1.36
N GLU A 51 24.28 -14.69 1.07
CA GLU A 51 24.03 -15.24 -0.25
C GLU A 51 22.93 -14.47 -1.01
N LEU A 52 22.34 -13.43 -0.38
CA LEU A 52 21.31 -12.62 -1.00
C LEU A 52 21.90 -11.85 -2.19
N ASN A 53 21.35 -12.12 -3.37
CA ASN A 53 21.72 -11.39 -4.59
C ASN A 53 20.88 -10.12 -4.73
N GLU A 54 21.38 -9.01 -4.20
CA GLU A 54 20.71 -7.70 -4.28
C GLU A 54 20.60 -7.16 -5.71
N GLN A 55 21.38 -7.65 -6.64
CA GLN A 55 21.29 -7.30 -8.06
C GLN A 55 20.27 -8.17 -8.80
N GLY A 56 19.91 -9.31 -8.23
CA GLY A 56 18.86 -10.20 -8.73
C GLY A 56 17.52 -10.01 -8.04
N LYS A 57 16.80 -11.11 -7.85
CA LYS A 57 15.52 -11.14 -7.13
C LYS A 57 15.77 -11.35 -5.63
N TYR A 58 15.23 -10.44 -4.79
CA TYR A 58 15.48 -10.48 -3.34
C TYR A 58 14.23 -10.24 -2.48
N SER A 59 13.06 -10.09 -3.09
CA SER A 59 11.82 -9.76 -2.38
C SER A 59 10.64 -10.63 -2.81
N TRP A 60 9.71 -10.87 -1.90
CA TRP A 60 8.41 -11.47 -2.19
C TRP A 60 7.35 -10.43 -2.60
N LEU A 61 7.72 -9.17 -2.72
CA LEU A 61 6.82 -8.12 -3.18
C LEU A 61 7.15 -7.74 -4.62
N LYS A 62 6.12 -7.55 -5.44
CA LYS A 62 6.25 -6.88 -6.74
C LYS A 62 6.46 -5.39 -6.52
N THR A 63 6.94 -4.69 -7.54
CA THR A 63 7.11 -3.23 -7.51
C THR A 63 5.95 -2.57 -8.26
N PRO A 64 4.95 -2.05 -7.56
CA PRO A 64 3.90 -1.27 -8.19
C PRO A 64 4.45 0.05 -8.70
N LEU A 65 3.99 0.44 -9.87
CA LEU A 65 4.36 1.69 -10.53
C LEU A 65 3.12 2.50 -10.86
N TRP A 66 3.17 3.79 -10.57
CA TRP A 66 2.20 4.76 -11.03
C TRP A 66 2.87 5.68 -12.05
N ARG A 67 2.42 5.65 -13.30
CA ARG A 67 3.08 6.35 -14.41
C ARG A 67 4.58 6.04 -14.52
N GLY A 68 4.94 4.77 -14.30
CA GLY A 68 6.32 4.30 -14.36
C GLY A 68 7.21 4.73 -13.19
N LYS A 69 6.64 5.21 -12.09
CA LYS A 69 7.38 5.65 -10.88
C LYS A 69 6.95 4.85 -9.67
N VAL A 70 7.91 4.54 -8.79
CA VAL A 70 7.63 4.08 -7.43
C VAL A 70 7.02 5.22 -6.61
N CYS A 71 6.13 4.90 -5.68
CA CYS A 71 5.42 5.89 -4.88
C CYS A 71 5.35 5.46 -3.42
N GLU A 72 5.50 6.42 -2.51
CA GLU A 72 5.05 6.27 -1.13
C GLU A 72 3.52 6.49 -1.10
N VAL A 73 2.81 5.64 -0.36
CA VAL A 73 1.38 5.76 -0.12
C VAL A 73 1.09 5.77 1.38
N GLY A 74 -0.06 6.30 1.79
CA GLY A 74 -0.48 6.31 3.18
C GLY A 74 -0.84 7.69 3.70
N PRO A 75 -1.01 7.83 5.01
CA PRO A 75 -1.41 9.10 5.63
C PRO A 75 -0.53 10.27 5.22
N LEU A 76 0.81 10.11 5.25
CA LEU A 76 1.71 11.19 4.84
C LEU A 76 1.46 11.62 3.39
N ALA A 77 1.33 10.68 2.46
CA ALA A 77 1.09 10.98 1.05
C ALA A 77 -0.23 11.75 0.86
N ARG A 78 -1.31 11.31 1.53
CA ARG A 78 -2.62 12.01 1.50
C ARG A 78 -2.48 13.45 1.95
N TYR A 79 -1.85 13.67 3.12
CA TYR A 79 -1.67 15.00 3.69
C TYR A 79 -0.80 15.91 2.83
N ILE A 80 0.33 15.41 2.32
CA ILE A 80 1.20 16.18 1.41
C ILE A 80 0.47 16.57 0.13
N ILE A 81 -0.29 15.64 -0.47
CA ILE A 81 -1.02 15.90 -1.72
C ILE A 81 -2.07 16.98 -1.50
N VAL A 82 -2.91 16.85 -0.46
CA VAL A 82 -3.96 17.85 -0.17
C VAL A 82 -3.34 19.20 0.14
N TYR A 83 -2.37 19.25 1.04
CA TYR A 83 -1.69 20.48 1.43
C TYR A 83 -1.04 21.19 0.24
N THR A 84 -0.27 20.45 -0.57
CA THR A 84 0.40 21.02 -1.75
C THR A 84 -0.60 21.57 -2.76
N LYS A 85 -1.66 20.82 -3.05
CA LYS A 85 -2.71 21.28 -3.97
C LYS A 85 -3.43 22.51 -3.45
N ALA A 86 -3.73 22.57 -2.15
CA ALA A 86 -4.35 23.75 -1.52
C ALA A 86 -3.45 24.97 -1.65
N LYS A 87 -2.15 24.84 -1.35
CA LYS A 87 -1.19 25.96 -1.48
C LYS A 87 -0.96 26.42 -2.93
N GLN A 88 -1.21 25.54 -3.90
CA GLN A 88 -1.14 25.88 -5.32
C GLN A 88 -2.47 26.33 -5.93
N ASN A 89 -3.52 26.52 -5.11
CA ASN A 89 -4.88 26.86 -5.54
C ASN A 89 -5.47 25.86 -6.56
N LEU A 90 -5.10 24.58 -6.43
CA LEU A 90 -5.60 23.48 -7.26
C LEU A 90 -6.84 22.78 -6.68
N LEU A 91 -7.34 23.25 -5.55
CA LEU A 91 -8.55 22.78 -4.86
C LEU A 91 -9.48 23.97 -4.58
N PRO A 92 -10.12 24.56 -5.62
CA PRO A 92 -10.96 25.73 -5.45
C PRO A 92 -12.19 25.46 -4.57
N ASP A 93 -12.69 24.23 -4.60
CA ASP A 93 -13.87 23.78 -3.84
C ASP A 93 -13.48 22.71 -2.82
N MET A 94 -12.56 23.04 -1.91
CA MET A 94 -12.14 22.10 -0.86
C MET A 94 -13.34 21.62 -0.04
N THR A 95 -13.40 20.32 0.16
CA THR A 95 -14.31 19.70 1.13
C THR A 95 -13.89 20.10 2.56
N TRP A 96 -14.83 19.98 3.50
CA TRP A 96 -14.49 20.22 4.91
C TRP A 96 -13.36 19.30 5.42
N ALA A 97 -13.28 18.08 4.90
CA ALA A 97 -12.23 17.14 5.27
C ALA A 97 -10.85 17.59 4.75
N GLU A 98 -10.76 18.06 3.51
CA GLU A 98 -9.52 18.62 2.94
C GLU A 98 -9.10 19.89 3.67
N GLN A 99 -10.04 20.77 4.01
CA GLN A 99 -9.76 21.96 4.82
C GLN A 99 -9.22 21.56 6.19
N MET A 100 -9.84 20.58 6.86
CA MET A 100 -9.36 20.07 8.15
C MET A 100 -7.93 19.53 8.05
N MET A 101 -7.57 18.82 6.97
CA MET A 101 -6.19 18.33 6.77
C MET A 101 -5.20 19.49 6.66
N VAL A 102 -5.55 20.56 5.95
CA VAL A 102 -4.71 21.77 5.85
C VAL A 102 -4.54 22.43 7.22
N ASP A 103 -5.63 22.66 7.93
CA ASP A 103 -5.63 23.29 9.25
C ASP A 103 -4.80 22.49 10.27
N GLN A 104 -4.89 21.18 10.23
CA GLN A 104 -4.09 20.27 11.07
C GLN A 104 -2.60 20.41 10.81
N ILE A 105 -2.17 20.45 9.54
CA ILE A 105 -0.76 20.67 9.19
C ILE A 105 -0.28 22.03 9.70
N GLU A 106 -1.04 23.07 9.51
CA GLU A 106 -0.69 24.43 9.94
C GLU A 106 -0.63 24.52 11.47
N ALA A 107 -1.56 23.89 12.19
CA ALA A 107 -1.55 23.82 13.64
C ALA A 107 -0.30 23.12 14.18
N VAL A 108 0.08 21.97 13.60
CA VAL A 108 1.31 21.25 13.99
C VAL A 108 2.55 22.10 13.68
N SER A 109 2.61 22.71 12.50
CA SER A 109 3.72 23.58 12.10
C SER A 109 3.92 24.74 13.06
N LYS A 110 2.81 25.34 13.52
CA LYS A 110 2.84 26.43 14.52
C LYS A 110 3.39 25.94 15.86
N VAL A 111 2.96 24.76 16.32
CA VAL A 111 3.45 24.18 17.59
C VAL A 111 4.94 23.84 17.51
N LEU A 112 5.37 23.26 16.39
CA LEU A 112 6.77 22.90 16.19
C LEU A 112 7.67 24.09 15.86
N ASN A 113 7.08 25.22 15.48
CA ASN A 113 7.78 26.36 14.89
C ASN A 113 8.67 25.96 13.69
N LEU A 114 8.13 25.06 12.84
CA LEU A 114 8.77 24.55 11.65
C LEU A 114 7.84 24.63 10.45
N ALA A 115 8.39 24.94 9.28
CA ALA A 115 7.62 24.86 8.04
C ALA A 115 7.23 23.39 7.71
N PRO A 116 6.05 23.16 7.11
CA PRO A 116 5.58 21.82 6.75
C PRO A 116 6.59 21.01 5.92
N GLU A 117 7.29 21.65 5.02
CA GLU A 117 8.29 21.04 4.13
C GLU A 117 9.48 20.46 4.89
N VAL A 118 9.71 20.91 6.13
CA VAL A 118 10.81 20.47 6.99
C VAL A 118 10.45 19.23 7.78
N TRP A 119 9.24 19.18 8.36
CA TRP A 119 8.88 18.11 9.27
C TRP A 119 8.05 17.01 8.63
N LEU A 120 7.19 17.32 7.63
CA LEU A 120 6.34 16.33 6.98
C LEU A 120 7.15 15.19 6.31
N PRO A 121 8.16 15.45 5.45
CA PRO A 121 8.88 14.37 4.76
C PRO A 121 9.89 13.66 5.67
N THR A 122 9.50 13.38 6.92
CA THR A 122 10.34 12.72 7.91
C THR A 122 9.64 11.52 8.53
N MET A 123 10.38 10.70 9.25
CA MET A 123 9.88 9.60 10.07
C MET A 123 8.84 10.11 11.12
N VAL A 124 9.11 11.25 11.73
CA VAL A 124 8.19 11.90 12.68
C VAL A 124 6.94 12.39 11.96
N GLY A 125 7.11 12.99 10.78
CA GLY A 125 6.01 13.46 9.94
C GLY A 125 5.07 12.33 9.52
N ARG A 126 5.57 11.14 9.16
CA ARG A 126 4.72 9.96 8.88
C ARG A 126 3.89 9.55 10.08
N THR A 127 4.50 9.53 11.26
CA THR A 127 3.79 9.19 12.51
C THR A 127 2.75 10.25 12.88
N ALA A 128 3.10 11.52 12.76
CA ALA A 128 2.18 12.63 12.99
C ALA A 128 1.01 12.61 12.01
N ALA A 129 1.27 12.46 10.71
CA ALA A 129 0.21 12.39 9.70
C ALA A 129 -0.77 11.25 9.98
N ARG A 130 -0.32 10.10 10.48
CA ARG A 130 -1.20 8.98 10.87
C ARG A 130 -2.07 9.35 12.07
N ALA A 131 -1.54 10.05 13.06
CA ALA A 131 -2.33 10.51 14.20
C ALA A 131 -3.39 11.54 13.79
N LEU A 132 -3.04 12.47 12.90
CA LEU A 132 -3.98 13.44 12.32
C LEU A 132 -5.06 12.76 11.47
N ASP A 133 -4.67 11.76 10.67
CA ASP A 133 -5.60 10.95 9.87
C ASP A 133 -6.59 10.16 10.75
N ALA A 134 -6.15 9.65 11.89
CA ALA A 134 -7.03 9.00 12.86
C ALA A 134 -8.06 9.98 13.46
N GLN A 135 -7.65 11.21 13.76
CA GLN A 135 -8.57 12.27 14.20
C GLN A 135 -9.59 12.60 13.10
N LEU A 136 -9.11 12.80 11.86
CA LEU A 136 -9.99 13.05 10.70
C LEU A 136 -11.00 11.91 10.51
N ALA A 137 -10.56 10.66 10.62
CA ALA A 137 -11.45 9.50 10.51
C ALA A 137 -12.55 9.49 11.58
N GLY A 138 -12.25 9.90 12.80
CA GLY A 138 -13.23 10.07 13.87
C GLY A 138 -14.31 11.10 13.53
N GLU A 139 -13.91 12.26 13.02
CA GLU A 139 -14.84 13.31 12.57
C GLU A 139 -15.67 12.88 11.35
N MET A 140 -15.05 12.18 10.41
CA MET A 140 -15.76 11.59 9.27
C MET A 140 -16.81 10.55 9.71
N ALA A 141 -16.49 9.70 10.67
CA ALA A 141 -17.44 8.72 11.20
C ALA A 141 -18.68 9.42 11.79
N ARG A 142 -18.48 10.49 12.56
CA ARG A 142 -19.58 11.30 13.10
C ARG A 142 -20.41 11.95 11.98
N PHE A 143 -19.75 12.57 11.01
CA PHE A 143 -20.43 13.21 9.88
C PHE A 143 -21.28 12.22 9.07
N PHE A 144 -20.76 11.02 8.78
CA PHE A 144 -21.52 10.01 8.04
C PHE A 144 -22.64 9.39 8.88
N PHE A 145 -22.46 9.29 10.20
CA PHE A 145 -23.54 8.85 11.09
C PHE A 145 -24.71 9.86 11.07
N ASP A 146 -24.43 11.15 11.18
CA ASP A 146 -25.46 12.17 11.12
C ASP A 146 -26.19 12.18 9.77
N LYS A 147 -25.46 11.96 8.65
CA LYS A 147 -26.06 11.78 7.32
C LYS A 147 -26.94 10.54 7.24
N LEU A 148 -26.50 9.41 7.80
CA LEU A 148 -27.30 8.18 7.83
C LEU A 148 -28.63 8.42 8.55
N VAL A 149 -28.60 9.07 9.71
CA VAL A 149 -29.81 9.41 10.47
C VAL A 149 -30.73 10.34 9.65
N ALA A 150 -30.15 11.34 8.98
CA ALA A 150 -30.92 12.24 8.12
C ALA A 150 -31.59 11.51 6.97
N ASN A 151 -30.88 10.60 6.29
CA ASN A 151 -31.42 9.79 5.20
C ASN A 151 -32.60 8.91 5.67
N ILE A 152 -32.40 8.20 6.79
CA ILE A 152 -33.49 7.39 7.38
C ILE A 152 -34.73 8.24 7.68
N ASN A 153 -34.54 9.42 8.28
CA ASN A 153 -35.63 10.33 8.63
C ASN A 153 -36.33 10.90 7.39
N SER A 154 -35.64 11.01 6.25
CA SER A 154 -36.23 11.43 4.97
C SER A 154 -36.91 10.29 4.19
N GLY A 155 -36.86 9.07 4.72
CA GLY A 155 -37.42 7.87 4.08
C GLY A 155 -36.49 7.19 3.07
N ASP A 156 -35.26 7.64 2.92
CA ASP A 156 -34.24 6.98 2.11
C ASP A 156 -33.64 5.82 2.91
N THR A 157 -34.20 4.64 2.70
CA THR A 157 -33.79 3.39 3.37
C THR A 157 -33.21 2.39 2.38
N GLN A 158 -32.88 2.80 1.17
CA GLN A 158 -32.28 1.94 0.16
C GLN A 158 -30.83 1.60 0.52
N VAL A 159 -30.57 0.36 0.93
CA VAL A 159 -29.25 -0.11 1.40
C VAL A 159 -28.50 -0.95 0.38
N ALA A 160 -29.11 -1.30 -0.76
CA ALA A 160 -28.50 -2.13 -1.78
C ALA A 160 -28.98 -1.81 -3.18
N ASN A 161 -28.11 -1.94 -4.17
CA ASN A 161 -28.48 -1.95 -5.58
C ASN A 161 -28.62 -3.41 -6.05
N MET A 162 -29.85 -3.80 -6.40
CA MET A 162 -30.22 -5.17 -6.78
C MET A 162 -30.19 -5.42 -8.29
N GLU A 163 -29.90 -4.41 -9.11
CA GLU A 163 -29.98 -4.52 -10.58
C GLU A 163 -29.12 -5.63 -11.19
N LYS A 164 -28.01 -5.94 -10.53
CA LYS A 164 -27.02 -6.92 -11.02
C LYS A 164 -27.00 -8.23 -10.22
N TRP A 165 -28.05 -8.49 -9.45
CA TRP A 165 -28.13 -9.73 -8.66
C TRP A 165 -28.49 -10.96 -9.50
N ASP A 166 -29.13 -10.76 -10.66
CA ASP A 166 -29.38 -11.85 -11.60
C ASP A 166 -28.13 -12.12 -12.45
N PRO A 167 -27.45 -13.26 -12.29
CA PRO A 167 -26.25 -13.62 -13.07
C PRO A 167 -26.53 -13.68 -14.58
N SER A 168 -27.75 -13.91 -15.02
CA SER A 168 -28.11 -13.94 -16.45
C SER A 168 -27.95 -12.57 -17.13
N SER A 169 -28.01 -11.49 -16.32
CA SER A 169 -27.79 -10.11 -16.78
C SER A 169 -26.30 -9.75 -16.96
N TRP A 170 -25.37 -10.61 -16.53
CA TRP A 170 -23.95 -10.31 -16.57
C TRP A 170 -23.37 -10.50 -17.96
N PRO A 171 -22.45 -9.63 -18.38
CA PRO A 171 -21.73 -9.82 -19.64
C PRO A 171 -20.82 -11.06 -19.55
N LYS A 172 -20.63 -11.74 -20.68
CA LYS A 172 -19.74 -12.92 -20.75
C LYS A 172 -18.30 -12.61 -20.37
N LYS A 173 -17.83 -11.39 -20.68
CA LYS A 173 -16.51 -10.89 -20.30
C LYS A 173 -16.63 -9.49 -19.75
N THR A 174 -15.97 -9.25 -18.61
CA THR A 174 -15.90 -7.92 -18.01
C THR A 174 -14.61 -7.74 -17.23
N ARG A 175 -14.23 -6.48 -17.04
CA ARG A 175 -13.13 -6.07 -16.16
C ARG A 175 -13.65 -5.11 -15.12
N GLY A 176 -13.13 -5.23 -13.92
CA GLY A 176 -13.43 -4.32 -12.84
C GLY A 176 -12.17 -3.86 -12.12
N VAL A 177 -12.22 -2.66 -11.55
CA VAL A 177 -11.22 -2.15 -10.62
C VAL A 177 -11.91 -1.47 -9.45
N GLY A 178 -11.49 -1.83 -8.25
CA GLY A 178 -11.82 -1.11 -7.02
C GLY A 178 -10.59 -0.38 -6.52
N LEU A 179 -10.71 0.93 -6.29
CA LEU A 179 -9.66 1.77 -5.71
C LEU A 179 -10.15 2.29 -4.37
N TYR A 180 -9.33 2.18 -3.35
CA TYR A 180 -9.67 2.60 -2.00
C TYR A 180 -8.44 3.12 -1.26
N GLU A 181 -8.62 4.15 -0.46
CA GLU A 181 -7.61 4.60 0.50
C GLU A 181 -7.83 3.89 1.83
N ALA A 182 -7.08 2.82 2.04
CA ALA A 182 -7.04 2.10 3.30
C ALA A 182 -6.23 2.89 4.35
N PRO A 183 -6.29 2.55 5.65
CA PRO A 183 -5.53 3.25 6.69
C PRO A 183 -4.03 3.40 6.35
N ARG A 184 -3.44 2.38 5.71
CA ARG A 184 -2.02 2.37 5.33
C ARG A 184 -1.73 2.94 3.94
N GLY A 185 -2.76 3.30 3.17
CA GLY A 185 -2.62 3.94 1.86
C GLY A 185 -3.41 3.30 0.74
N ALA A 186 -2.97 3.53 -0.49
CA ALA A 186 -3.66 3.13 -1.70
C ALA A 186 -3.80 1.61 -1.83
N LEU A 187 -5.03 1.15 -1.92
CA LEU A 187 -5.42 -0.23 -2.16
C LEU A 187 -6.11 -0.31 -3.51
N SER A 188 -5.77 -1.32 -4.31
CA SER A 188 -6.48 -1.59 -5.55
C SER A 188 -6.72 -3.08 -5.74
N HIS A 189 -7.92 -3.39 -6.23
CA HIS A 189 -8.34 -4.72 -6.62
C HIS A 189 -8.68 -4.73 -8.11
N TRP A 190 -8.06 -5.62 -8.86
CA TRP A 190 -8.18 -5.73 -10.31
C TRP A 190 -8.72 -7.10 -10.66
N VAL A 191 -9.84 -7.15 -11.36
CA VAL A 191 -10.51 -8.42 -11.65
C VAL A 191 -10.88 -8.52 -13.11
N ASN A 192 -10.63 -9.68 -13.71
CA ASN A 192 -11.19 -10.10 -14.98
C ASN A 192 -12.20 -11.21 -14.72
N ILE A 193 -13.37 -11.11 -15.29
CA ILE A 193 -14.45 -12.10 -15.17
C ILE A 193 -14.80 -12.63 -16.55
N GLU A 194 -14.84 -13.93 -16.70
CA GLU A 194 -15.27 -14.61 -17.92
C GLU A 194 -16.32 -15.68 -17.58
N ASN A 195 -17.45 -15.64 -18.27
CA ASN A 195 -18.57 -16.56 -18.06
C ASN A 195 -18.99 -16.69 -16.58
N GLY A 196 -19.06 -15.57 -15.87
CA GLY A 196 -19.45 -15.51 -14.45
C GLY A 196 -18.39 -16.03 -13.47
N ARG A 197 -17.15 -16.28 -13.93
CA ARG A 197 -16.04 -16.72 -13.08
C ARG A 197 -14.87 -15.77 -13.17
N ILE A 198 -14.14 -15.61 -12.08
CA ILE A 198 -12.90 -14.83 -12.03
C ILE A 198 -11.84 -15.56 -12.85
N SER A 199 -11.37 -14.95 -13.94
CA SER A 199 -10.29 -15.46 -14.79
C SER A 199 -8.92 -14.90 -14.40
N ASN A 200 -8.87 -13.69 -13.85
CA ASN A 200 -7.68 -13.10 -13.25
C ASN A 200 -8.05 -12.16 -12.10
N TYR A 201 -7.28 -12.21 -11.02
CA TYR A 201 -7.43 -11.32 -9.89
C TYR A 201 -6.07 -10.88 -9.39
N GLN A 202 -5.85 -9.57 -9.33
CA GLN A 202 -4.64 -8.96 -8.77
C GLN A 202 -5.02 -7.93 -7.72
N CYS A 203 -4.26 -7.89 -6.64
CA CYS A 203 -4.43 -6.95 -5.55
C CYS A 203 -3.10 -6.20 -5.34
N ILE A 204 -3.14 -4.89 -5.30
CA ILE A 204 -2.00 -4.06 -4.92
C ILE A 204 -2.36 -3.38 -3.61
N VAL A 205 -1.77 -3.87 -2.52
CA VAL A 205 -2.04 -3.37 -1.17
C VAL A 205 -1.05 -2.26 -0.78
N PRO A 206 -1.38 -1.41 0.21
CA PRO A 206 -0.54 -0.26 0.57
C PRO A 206 0.90 -0.64 0.91
N THR A 207 1.11 -1.70 1.69
CA THR A 207 2.46 -2.13 2.06
C THR A 207 3.24 -2.69 0.85
N THR A 208 2.56 -3.18 -0.19
CA THR A 208 3.23 -3.54 -1.45
C THR A 208 3.84 -2.32 -2.13
N TRP A 209 3.16 -1.16 -2.11
CA TRP A 209 3.72 0.11 -2.60
C TRP A 209 4.95 0.53 -1.79
N ASN A 210 4.82 0.55 -0.46
CA ASN A 210 5.84 1.12 0.41
C ASN A 210 7.06 0.23 0.60
N ALA A 211 6.86 -1.09 0.65
CA ALA A 211 7.91 -2.09 0.91
C ALA A 211 8.40 -2.81 -0.35
N CYS A 212 8.02 -2.33 -1.54
CA CYS A 212 8.47 -2.94 -2.78
C CYS A 212 9.98 -2.87 -2.93
N PRO A 213 10.58 -3.87 -3.59
CA PRO A 213 11.98 -3.78 -4.01
C PRO A 213 12.15 -2.69 -5.08
N ARG A 214 13.38 -2.32 -5.34
CA ARG A 214 13.71 -1.36 -6.41
C ARG A 214 13.22 -1.85 -7.78
N ASP A 215 13.06 -0.92 -8.67
CA ASP A 215 12.92 -1.16 -10.11
C ASP A 215 14.10 -0.48 -10.81
N ASP A 216 14.68 -1.14 -11.82
CA ASP A 216 15.89 -0.65 -12.49
C ASP A 216 15.72 0.70 -13.21
N LYS A 217 14.48 1.06 -13.54
CA LYS A 217 14.16 2.34 -14.20
C LYS A 217 13.54 3.36 -13.25
N ALA A 218 12.69 2.89 -12.33
CA ALA A 218 11.96 3.76 -11.43
C ALA A 218 12.68 4.04 -10.10
N GLY A 219 13.73 3.28 -9.78
CA GLY A 219 14.54 3.44 -8.58
C GLY A 219 14.02 2.66 -7.38
N HIS A 220 14.50 3.02 -6.20
CA HIS A 220 14.22 2.36 -4.93
C HIS A 220 12.79 2.56 -4.44
N GLY A 221 12.23 1.55 -3.77
CA GLY A 221 10.97 1.66 -3.04
C GLY A 221 11.06 2.59 -1.83
N ALA A 222 9.91 2.97 -1.28
CA ALA A 222 9.85 3.97 -0.20
C ALA A 222 10.59 3.52 1.07
N TYR A 223 10.50 2.22 1.44
CA TYR A 223 11.26 1.69 2.59
C TYR A 223 12.75 1.75 2.35
N GLU A 224 13.21 1.34 1.16
CA GLU A 224 14.63 1.33 0.82
C GLU A 224 15.20 2.74 0.90
N LEU A 225 14.52 3.73 0.28
CA LEU A 225 14.92 5.14 0.35
C LEU A 225 14.97 5.66 1.78
N ALA A 226 13.96 5.35 2.59
CA ALA A 226 13.94 5.80 3.99
C ALA A 226 15.05 5.18 4.84
N MET A 227 15.47 3.94 4.51
CA MET A 227 16.56 3.28 5.22
C MET A 227 17.94 3.78 4.79
N MET A 228 18.12 4.07 3.50
CA MET A 228 19.43 4.50 2.94
C MET A 228 19.95 5.77 3.60
N ASP A 229 19.10 6.72 3.92
CA ASP A 229 19.47 8.00 4.54
C ASP A 229 19.41 7.96 6.07
N THR A 230 19.09 6.81 6.67
CA THR A 230 18.96 6.69 8.12
C THR A 230 20.33 6.51 8.78
N ARG A 231 20.74 7.49 9.58
CA ARG A 231 21.97 7.41 10.36
C ARG A 231 21.82 6.41 11.52
N VAL A 232 22.61 5.34 11.52
CA VAL A 232 22.67 4.32 12.56
C VAL A 232 23.73 4.68 13.60
N LYS A 233 23.36 4.71 14.89
CA LYS A 233 24.29 5.02 15.99
C LYS A 233 25.10 3.80 16.43
N VAL A 234 24.46 2.63 16.48
CA VAL A 234 25.05 1.37 16.93
C VAL A 234 24.78 0.32 15.86
N ALA A 235 25.79 -0.09 15.13
CA ALA A 235 25.66 -1.00 13.99
C ALA A 235 24.99 -2.33 14.35
N ASP A 236 25.34 -2.91 15.51
CA ASP A 236 24.80 -4.19 15.99
C ASP A 236 23.34 -4.07 16.52
N LYS A 237 22.84 -2.85 16.68
CA LYS A 237 21.49 -2.55 17.17
C LYS A 237 20.86 -1.43 16.34
N PRO A 238 20.53 -1.66 15.08
CA PRO A 238 20.08 -0.62 14.14
C PRO A 238 18.62 -0.20 14.41
N LEU A 239 18.35 0.31 15.62
CA LEU A 239 17.02 0.71 16.05
C LEU A 239 16.43 1.83 15.18
N GLU A 240 17.30 2.70 14.64
CA GLU A 240 16.92 3.78 13.75
C GLU A 240 16.31 3.25 12.44
N ILE A 241 16.88 2.18 11.88
CA ILE A 241 16.33 1.49 10.70
C ILE A 241 14.95 0.90 11.02
N VAL A 242 14.82 0.23 12.18
CA VAL A 242 13.53 -0.32 12.62
C VAL A 242 12.48 0.78 12.78
N LYS A 243 12.86 1.93 13.33
CA LYS A 243 11.96 3.10 13.47
C LYS A 243 11.57 3.66 12.10
N ALA A 244 12.51 3.76 11.15
CA ALA A 244 12.22 4.22 9.79
C ALA A 244 11.16 3.34 9.14
N VAL A 245 11.33 2.02 9.14
CA VAL A 245 10.35 1.07 8.59
C VAL A 245 9.01 1.14 9.33
N ARG A 246 9.02 1.16 10.66
CA ARG A 246 7.78 1.24 11.47
C ARG A 246 7.02 2.55 11.28
N SER A 247 7.69 3.63 10.85
CA SER A 247 7.00 4.90 10.56
C SER A 247 5.95 4.77 9.44
N PHE A 248 6.09 3.80 8.55
CA PHE A 248 5.14 3.49 7.49
C PHE A 248 3.94 2.64 7.96
N ASP A 249 3.95 2.13 9.21
CA ASP A 249 2.96 1.18 9.71
C ASP A 249 2.88 -0.10 8.86
N PRO A 250 3.96 -0.91 8.78
CA PRO A 250 3.99 -2.08 7.92
C PRO A 250 2.94 -3.12 8.30
N CYS A 251 2.15 -3.57 7.32
CA CYS A 251 1.23 -4.68 7.47
C CYS A 251 1.98 -6.00 7.23
N MET A 252 2.49 -6.62 8.27
CA MET A 252 3.29 -7.85 8.14
C MET A 252 2.48 -9.03 7.59
N ALA A 253 1.20 -9.13 7.97
CA ALA A 253 0.30 -10.14 7.42
C ALA A 253 0.03 -9.98 5.92
N CYS A 254 0.07 -8.74 5.39
CA CYS A 254 -0.13 -8.45 3.97
C CYS A 254 1.13 -8.65 3.13
N SER A 255 2.32 -8.59 3.74
CA SER A 255 3.62 -8.58 3.03
C SER A 255 4.55 -9.72 3.41
N THR A 256 4.17 -10.59 4.36
CA THR A 256 4.99 -11.70 4.83
C THR A 256 4.42 -13.03 4.33
N HIS A 257 5.22 -13.75 3.56
CA HIS A 257 4.91 -15.08 3.08
C HIS A 257 6.08 -16.01 3.39
N PHE A 258 5.80 -17.16 4.01
CA PHE A 258 6.81 -18.15 4.32
C PHE A 258 6.65 -19.37 3.43
N PHE A 259 7.72 -19.75 2.74
CA PHE A 259 7.80 -20.95 1.94
C PHE A 259 9.04 -21.75 2.33
N ASN A 260 8.98 -23.07 2.26
CA ASN A 260 10.17 -23.89 2.40
C ASN A 260 10.98 -23.92 1.09
N ALA A 261 12.15 -24.52 1.12
CA ALA A 261 13.03 -24.64 -0.06
C ALA A 261 12.39 -25.42 -1.24
N LYS A 262 11.28 -26.12 -1.01
CA LYS A 262 10.50 -26.80 -2.04
C LYS A 262 9.36 -25.96 -2.59
N GLY A 263 9.18 -24.72 -2.10
CA GLY A 263 8.07 -23.86 -2.47
C GLY A 263 6.76 -24.17 -1.74
N GLU A 264 6.77 -25.04 -0.73
CA GLU A 264 5.60 -25.37 0.07
C GLU A 264 5.37 -24.27 1.12
N LYS A 265 4.13 -23.82 1.32
CA LYS A 265 3.79 -22.80 2.31
C LYS A 265 4.11 -23.31 3.71
N LEU A 266 5.03 -22.65 4.39
CA LEU A 266 5.32 -22.93 5.80
C LEU A 266 4.21 -22.41 6.70
N ARG A 267 4.07 -23.06 7.85
CA ARG A 267 3.19 -22.64 8.93
C ARG A 267 3.50 -21.19 9.32
N VAL A 268 2.50 -20.32 9.27
CA VAL A 268 2.64 -18.92 9.69
C VAL A 268 2.37 -18.84 11.18
N VAL A 269 3.36 -18.46 11.96
CA VAL A 269 3.14 -18.03 13.34
C VAL A 269 2.71 -16.57 13.29
N THR A 270 1.43 -16.33 13.46
CA THR A 270 0.91 -14.96 13.67
C THR A 270 0.99 -14.64 15.14
N THR A 271 1.80 -13.66 15.51
CA THR A 271 1.70 -13.05 16.85
C THR A 271 0.55 -12.06 16.84
N ASP A 272 -0.48 -12.33 17.63
CA ASP A 272 -1.51 -11.33 17.91
C ASP A 272 -0.91 -10.27 18.83
N PRO A 273 -0.75 -9.00 18.38
CA PRO A 273 -0.14 -7.97 19.20
C PRO A 273 -0.99 -7.58 20.42
N TYR A 274 -2.26 -7.98 20.47
CA TYR A 274 -3.16 -7.69 21.58
C TYR A 274 -3.26 -8.81 22.60
N LEU A 275 -2.95 -10.04 22.23
CA LEU A 275 -3.07 -11.20 23.12
C LEU A 275 -1.72 -11.69 23.68
N GLY A 276 -0.61 -11.18 23.18
CA GLY A 276 0.72 -11.57 23.65
C GLY A 276 1.05 -13.06 23.49
N ALA A 277 0.19 -13.81 22.79
CA ALA A 277 0.33 -15.24 22.57
C ALA A 277 0.62 -15.53 21.09
N SER A 278 1.56 -16.45 20.84
CA SER A 278 1.74 -17.04 19.51
C SER A 278 0.58 -18.01 19.26
N VAL A 279 -0.29 -17.68 18.30
CA VAL A 279 -1.29 -18.64 17.83
C VAL A 279 -0.63 -19.51 16.77
N GLU A 280 -0.46 -20.77 17.11
CA GLU A 280 -0.06 -21.78 16.14
C GLU A 280 -1.29 -22.10 15.24
N ALA A 281 -1.23 -21.73 13.97
CA ALA A 281 -2.25 -22.04 12.97
C ALA A 281 -1.84 -23.25 12.13
#